data_3f74faa1a2a286835abc7d8244cbe7be
#
_entry.id   3f74faa1a2a286835abc7d8244cbe7be
#
_cell.length_a   1.000
_cell.length_b   1.000
_cell.length_c   1.000
_cell.angle_alpha   90.00
_cell.angle_beta   90.00
_cell.angle_gamma   90.00
#
_symmetry.space_group_name_H-M   'P 1'
#
loop_
_entity.id
_entity.type
_entity.pdbx_description
1 polymer ?
#
loop_
_entity_poly.entity_id
_entity_poly.type
_entity_poly.pdbx_seq_one_letter_code
_entity_poly.pdbx_strand_id
1 'polypeptide(L)'
;LAYINTTSELKTECDVCDTSSSAVQICSRLDNDKILFIPDPNLGRYVAEQMPEKTFAFYKGGCPRHIVVSAKDVEKARKAHPNALLLVHPECRQEVVEQADYVGSTTGMPRNLTAENLLSERKTVL
;
A
#
# COMPACT_ATOMS: atom_id res chain seq x y z
N LEU A 1 14.71 5.95 4.53
CA LEU A 1 13.40 5.88 5.20
C LEU A 1 13.04 4.42 5.43
N ALA A 2 12.51 4.10 6.60
CA ALA A 2 12.10 2.74 6.96
C ALA A 2 10.60 2.64 7.27
N TYR A 3 9.92 1.73 6.59
CA TYR A 3 8.59 1.31 6.98
C TYR A 3 8.63 0.58 8.34
N ILE A 4 7.70 0.91 9.22
CA ILE A 4 7.75 0.51 10.64
C ILE A 4 7.76 -1.02 10.88
N ASN A 5 7.28 -1.81 9.91
CA ASN A 5 7.32 -3.27 9.97
C ASN A 5 8.72 -3.81 9.65
N THR A 6 9.68 -3.47 10.48
CA THR A 6 11.07 -3.91 10.43
C THR A 6 11.67 -4.00 11.83
N THR A 7 12.93 -4.46 11.95
CA THR A 7 13.60 -4.61 13.23
C THR A 7 13.92 -3.27 13.89
N SER A 8 14.03 -3.26 15.22
CA SER A 8 14.42 -2.05 15.96
C SER A 8 15.81 -1.56 15.58
N GLU A 9 16.74 -2.49 15.35
CA GLU A 9 18.12 -2.18 14.91
C GLU A 9 18.10 -1.43 13.58
N LEU A 10 17.33 -1.91 12.59
CA LEU A 10 17.25 -1.23 11.30
C LEU A 10 16.64 0.18 11.42
N LYS A 11 15.69 0.37 12.33
CA LYS A 11 15.08 1.68 12.57
C LYS A 11 16.07 2.71 13.12
N THR A 12 17.05 2.27 13.91
CA THR A 12 18.08 3.18 14.48
C THR A 12 19.07 3.67 13.42
N GLU A 13 19.21 2.95 12.32
CA GLU A 13 20.07 3.32 11.18
C GLU A 13 19.34 4.17 10.12
N CYS A 14 18.07 4.50 10.35
CA CYS A 14 17.26 5.22 9.38
C CYS A 14 16.96 6.65 9.83
N ASP A 15 16.99 7.58 8.88
CA ASP A 15 16.70 8.99 9.13
C ASP A 15 15.24 9.21 9.55
N VAL A 16 14.32 8.43 8.95
CA VAL A 16 12.87 8.56 9.17
C VAL A 16 12.20 7.20 9.14
N CYS A 17 11.19 7.01 9.99
CA CYS A 17 10.30 5.86 9.97
C CYS A 17 8.88 6.28 9.61
N ASP A 18 8.17 5.42 8.89
CA ASP A 18 6.80 5.65 8.45
C ASP A 18 5.86 4.47 8.72
N THR A 19 4.58 4.68 8.45
CA THR A 19 3.54 3.66 8.40
C THR A 19 2.88 3.70 7.01
N SER A 20 2.17 2.64 6.62
CA SER A 20 1.44 2.64 5.35
C SER A 20 0.43 3.81 5.23
N SER A 21 -0.06 4.34 6.34
CA SER A 21 -0.98 5.50 6.34
C SER A 21 -0.28 6.85 6.24
N SER A 22 1.00 6.94 6.59
CA SER A 22 1.76 8.20 6.64
C SER A 22 2.87 8.30 5.59
N ALA A 23 3.19 7.20 4.91
CA ALA A 23 4.33 7.11 3.99
C ALA A 23 4.34 8.22 2.92
N VAL A 24 3.23 8.41 2.21
CA VAL A 24 3.10 9.47 1.19
C VAL A 24 3.32 10.86 1.80
N GLN A 25 2.66 11.13 2.93
CA GLN A 25 2.76 12.43 3.60
C GLN A 25 4.18 12.71 4.13
N ILE A 26 4.84 11.71 4.68
CA ILE A 26 6.21 11.85 5.18
C ILE A 26 7.17 12.08 4.01
N CYS A 27 7.13 11.22 2.98
CA CYS A 27 8.01 11.35 1.82
C CYS A 27 7.85 12.69 1.08
N SER A 28 6.62 13.22 1.00
CA SER A 28 6.38 14.52 0.35
C SER A 28 6.99 15.71 1.09
N ARG A 29 7.25 15.56 2.40
CA ARG A 29 7.84 16.62 3.25
C ARG A 29 9.35 16.53 3.37
N LEU A 30 9.97 15.47 2.87
CA LEU A 30 11.43 15.35 2.86
C LEU A 30 12.01 16.26 1.77
N ASP A 31 13.03 17.05 2.12
CA ASP A 31 13.74 17.90 1.16
C ASP A 31 14.62 17.10 0.19
N ASN A 32 14.88 15.81 0.51
CA ASN A 32 15.71 14.94 -0.29
C ASN A 32 15.01 14.48 -1.57
N ASP A 33 15.69 14.60 -2.72
CA ASP A 33 15.22 14.10 -4.02
C ASP A 33 15.42 12.59 -4.17
N LYS A 34 16.32 11.99 -3.38
CA LYS A 34 16.65 10.57 -3.42
C LYS A 34 16.28 9.89 -2.11
N ILE A 35 15.42 8.88 -2.20
CA ILE A 35 14.91 8.14 -1.05
C ILE A 35 15.20 6.66 -1.21
N LEU A 36 15.94 6.06 -0.27
CA LEU A 36 16.00 4.61 -0.10
C LEU A 36 14.83 4.18 0.77
N PHE A 37 13.89 3.45 0.19
CA PHE A 37 12.70 2.94 0.86
C PHE A 37 12.87 1.46 1.22
N ILE A 38 12.75 1.13 2.50
CA ILE A 38 12.94 -0.21 3.05
C ILE A 38 11.82 -0.55 4.06
N PRO A 39 11.54 -1.84 4.33
CA PRO A 39 11.99 -3.03 3.60
C PRO A 39 11.01 -3.45 2.49
N ASP A 40 9.84 -2.80 2.35
CA ASP A 40 8.77 -3.24 1.44
C ASP A 40 8.79 -2.45 0.12
N PRO A 41 9.21 -3.08 -1.01
CA PRO A 41 9.25 -2.42 -2.30
C PRO A 41 7.88 -2.16 -2.91
N ASN A 42 6.83 -2.90 -2.53
CA ASN A 42 5.49 -2.68 -3.07
C ASN A 42 4.91 -1.39 -2.50
N LEU A 43 4.95 -1.22 -1.16
CA LEU A 43 4.59 0.04 -0.53
C LEU A 43 5.46 1.19 -1.05
N GLY A 44 6.78 0.97 -1.19
CA GLY A 44 7.69 1.98 -1.73
C GLY A 44 7.33 2.43 -3.15
N ARG A 45 6.96 1.51 -4.04
CA ARG A 45 6.49 1.84 -5.40
C ARG A 45 5.20 2.63 -5.39
N TYR A 46 4.23 2.20 -4.58
CA TYR A 46 2.98 2.95 -4.42
C TYR A 46 3.22 4.39 -3.97
N VAL A 47 4.17 4.60 -3.05
CA VAL A 47 4.57 5.94 -2.61
C VAL A 47 5.27 6.71 -3.72
N ALA A 48 6.20 6.06 -4.46
CA ALA A 48 6.94 6.68 -5.55
C ALA A 48 6.04 7.14 -6.70
N GLU A 49 4.98 6.40 -7.02
CA GLU A 49 3.99 6.79 -8.04
C GLU A 49 3.27 8.10 -7.72
N GLN A 50 3.19 8.46 -6.43
CA GLN A 50 2.60 9.74 -5.99
C GLN A 50 3.58 10.92 -6.07
N MET A 51 4.89 10.65 -6.32
CA MET A 51 5.97 11.65 -6.30
C MET A 51 6.94 11.41 -7.46
N PRO A 52 6.50 11.63 -8.71
CA PRO A 52 7.33 11.39 -9.90
C PRO A 52 8.58 12.29 -9.96
N GLU A 53 8.60 13.38 -9.22
CA GLU A 53 9.74 14.31 -9.09
C GLU A 53 10.89 13.76 -8.24
N LYS A 54 10.63 12.72 -7.41
CA LYS A 54 11.64 12.10 -6.53
C LYS A 54 12.15 10.77 -7.09
N THR A 55 13.37 10.45 -6.78
CA THR A 55 14.01 9.18 -7.16
C THR A 55 13.99 8.21 -5.98
N PHE A 56 13.36 7.06 -6.18
CA PHE A 56 13.30 6.01 -5.16
C PHE A 56 14.22 4.83 -5.50
N ALA A 57 14.92 4.34 -4.50
CA ALA A 57 15.57 3.04 -4.51
C ALA A 57 14.87 2.11 -3.52
N PHE A 58 14.75 0.82 -3.89
CA PHE A 58 14.02 -0.16 -3.08
C PHE A 58 14.92 -1.32 -2.68
N TYR A 59 14.70 -1.82 -1.49
CA TYR A 59 15.30 -3.07 -1.04
C TYR A 59 14.45 -4.26 -1.54
N LYS A 60 15.11 -5.41 -1.74
CA LYS A 60 14.43 -6.66 -2.10
C LYS A 60 13.78 -7.26 -0.87
N GLY A 61 12.51 -7.03 -0.68
CA GLY A 61 11.72 -7.53 0.44
C GLY A 61 10.24 -7.59 0.08
N GLY A 62 9.38 -7.63 1.08
CA GLY A 62 7.93 -7.57 0.93
C GLY A 62 7.20 -8.25 2.08
N CYS A 63 6.00 -7.82 2.35
CA CYS A 63 5.16 -8.41 3.38
C CYS A 63 4.69 -9.82 2.94
N PRO A 64 5.06 -10.91 3.63
CA PRO A 64 4.69 -12.28 3.23
C PRO A 64 3.18 -12.51 3.21
N ARG A 65 2.41 -11.69 3.92
CA ARG A 65 0.94 -11.76 3.93
C ARG A 65 0.31 -11.17 2.67
N HIS A 66 0.87 -10.07 2.17
CA HIS A 66 0.32 -9.36 1.02
C HIS A 66 0.82 -9.92 -0.32
N ILE A 67 2.08 -10.37 -0.39
CA ILE A 67 2.67 -10.88 -1.64
C ILE A 67 2.09 -12.24 -2.10
N VAL A 68 1.38 -12.97 -1.23
CA VAL A 68 0.74 -14.24 -1.63
C VAL A 68 -0.53 -14.03 -2.43
N VAL A 69 -1.17 -12.86 -2.31
CA VAL A 69 -2.36 -12.53 -3.12
C VAL A 69 -1.94 -12.26 -4.55
N SER A 70 -2.57 -12.96 -5.48
CA SER A 70 -2.30 -12.85 -6.92
C SER A 70 -3.47 -12.23 -7.69
N ALA A 71 -3.22 -11.79 -8.93
CA ALA A 71 -4.26 -11.34 -9.83
C ALA A 71 -5.36 -12.40 -10.06
N LYS A 72 -5.01 -13.69 -10.05
CA LYS A 72 -5.97 -14.79 -10.17
C LYS A 72 -6.91 -14.89 -8.96
N ASP A 73 -6.43 -14.55 -7.77
CA ASP A 73 -7.28 -14.54 -6.56
C ASP A 73 -8.28 -13.39 -6.64
N VAL A 74 -7.84 -12.23 -7.13
CA VAL A 74 -8.71 -11.09 -7.43
C VAL A 74 -9.80 -11.48 -8.45
N GLU A 75 -9.41 -12.15 -9.54
CA GLU A 75 -10.35 -12.59 -10.57
C GLU A 75 -11.42 -13.55 -10.02
N LYS A 76 -11.02 -14.51 -9.19
CA LYS A 76 -11.93 -15.41 -8.49
C LYS A 76 -12.89 -14.66 -7.56
N ALA A 77 -12.36 -13.73 -6.77
CA ALA A 77 -13.16 -12.93 -5.86
C ALA A 77 -14.20 -12.06 -6.61
N ARG A 78 -13.79 -11.40 -7.71
CA ARG A 78 -14.70 -10.61 -8.55
C ARG A 78 -15.78 -11.48 -9.22
N LYS A 79 -15.45 -12.71 -9.64
CA LYS A 79 -16.44 -13.66 -10.18
C LYS A 79 -17.45 -14.11 -9.12
N ALA A 80 -16.99 -14.34 -7.88
CA ALA A 80 -17.86 -14.72 -6.77
C ALA A 80 -18.73 -13.54 -6.26
N HIS A 81 -18.21 -12.32 -6.38
CA HIS A 81 -18.84 -11.11 -5.85
C HIS A 81 -18.79 -9.96 -6.89
N PRO A 82 -19.56 -10.05 -7.99
CA PRO A 82 -19.43 -9.12 -9.13
C PRO A 82 -19.75 -7.66 -8.79
N ASN A 83 -20.53 -7.43 -7.72
CA ASN A 83 -20.91 -6.10 -7.27
C ASN A 83 -20.11 -5.59 -6.07
N ALA A 84 -19.03 -6.30 -5.68
CA ALA A 84 -18.22 -5.91 -4.53
C ALA A 84 -17.15 -4.90 -4.89
N LEU A 85 -16.84 -3.97 -3.98
CA LEU A 85 -15.67 -3.11 -4.06
C LEU A 85 -14.43 -3.90 -3.61
N LEU A 86 -13.37 -3.81 -4.38
CA LEU A 86 -12.06 -4.36 -4.05
C LEU A 86 -11.19 -3.30 -3.39
N LEU A 87 -10.93 -3.47 -2.11
CA LEU A 87 -10.05 -2.61 -1.34
C LEU A 87 -8.72 -3.35 -1.12
N VAL A 88 -7.62 -2.73 -1.48
CA VAL A 88 -6.31 -3.36 -1.49
C VAL A 88 -5.31 -2.58 -0.65
N HIS A 89 -4.49 -3.29 0.12
CA HIS A 89 -3.38 -2.69 0.84
C HIS A 89 -2.19 -2.42 -0.11
N PRO A 90 -1.49 -1.28 -0.01
CA PRO A 90 -0.40 -0.93 -0.92
C PRO A 90 0.85 -1.84 -0.83
N GLU A 91 0.94 -2.74 0.16
CA GLU A 91 1.96 -3.80 0.22
C GLU A 91 1.66 -4.99 -0.70
N CYS A 92 0.47 -5.05 -1.31
CA CYS A 92 0.16 -6.06 -2.31
C CYS A 92 1.00 -5.85 -3.58
N ARG A 93 1.10 -6.89 -4.40
CA ARG A 93 1.77 -6.81 -5.70
C ARG A 93 1.08 -5.77 -6.58
N GLN A 94 1.85 -5.11 -7.44
CA GLN A 94 1.33 -4.08 -8.34
C GLN A 94 0.14 -4.59 -9.17
N GLU A 95 0.21 -5.81 -9.71
CA GLU A 95 -0.87 -6.45 -10.48
C GLU A 95 -2.21 -6.58 -9.72
N VAL A 96 -2.17 -6.57 -8.39
CA VAL A 96 -3.34 -6.60 -7.50
C VAL A 96 -3.81 -5.18 -7.21
N VAL A 97 -2.87 -4.28 -6.94
CA VAL A 97 -3.13 -2.85 -6.68
C VAL A 97 -3.81 -2.19 -7.88
N GLU A 98 -3.36 -2.48 -9.11
CA GLU A 98 -3.93 -1.95 -10.37
C GLU A 98 -5.39 -2.36 -10.60
N GLN A 99 -5.84 -3.46 -9.98
CA GLN A 99 -7.22 -3.94 -10.09
C GLN A 99 -8.13 -3.40 -8.97
N ALA A 100 -7.59 -2.65 -8.02
CA ALA A 100 -8.34 -2.17 -6.86
C ALA A 100 -9.30 -1.04 -7.23
N ASP A 101 -10.46 -1.03 -6.59
CA ASP A 101 -11.36 0.12 -6.61
C ASP A 101 -10.89 1.20 -5.63
N TYR A 102 -10.17 0.78 -4.58
CA TYR A 102 -9.51 1.67 -3.62
C TYR A 102 -8.23 1.04 -3.07
N VAL A 103 -7.18 1.84 -2.97
CA VAL A 103 -5.90 1.45 -2.35
C VAL A 103 -5.67 2.28 -1.10
N GLY A 104 -5.39 1.62 0.02
CA GLY A 104 -5.15 2.32 1.26
C GLY A 104 -4.69 1.43 2.40
N SER A 105 -4.24 2.07 3.48
CA SER A 105 -3.86 1.39 4.71
C SER A 105 -5.07 0.79 5.44
N THR A 106 -4.82 -0.12 6.36
CA THR A 106 -5.85 -0.70 7.26
C THR A 106 -6.65 0.37 8.02
N THR A 107 -6.06 1.53 8.30
CA THR A 107 -6.76 2.68 8.90
C THR A 107 -7.54 3.49 7.86
N GLY A 108 -7.02 3.59 6.63
CA GLY A 108 -7.63 4.35 5.54
C GLY A 108 -8.86 3.67 4.94
N MET A 109 -8.83 2.35 4.81
CA MET A 109 -9.95 1.57 4.23
C MET A 109 -11.29 1.81 4.92
N PRO A 110 -11.42 1.72 6.27
CA PRO A 110 -12.71 1.96 6.94
C PRO A 110 -13.20 3.40 6.80
N ARG A 111 -12.30 4.39 6.70
CA ARG A 111 -12.69 5.80 6.54
C ARG A 111 -13.31 6.09 5.18
N ASN A 112 -12.94 5.33 4.15
CA ASN A 112 -13.52 5.45 2.81
C ASN A 112 -14.78 4.61 2.62
N LEU A 113 -15.11 3.73 3.57
CA LEU A 113 -16.40 3.03 3.65
C LEU A 113 -17.41 3.96 4.33
N THR A 114 -17.71 5.11 3.73
CA THR A 114 -18.74 6.02 4.20
C THR A 114 -20.13 5.39 4.08
N ALA A 115 -21.13 5.92 4.80
CA ALA A 115 -22.51 5.44 4.74
C ALA A 115 -23.05 5.39 3.30
N GLU A 116 -22.65 6.32 2.41
CA GLU A 116 -23.00 6.35 1.00
C GLU A 116 -22.40 5.15 0.22
N ASN A 117 -21.13 4.81 0.48
CA ASN A 117 -20.47 3.65 -0.10
C ASN A 117 -20.95 2.33 0.51
N LEU A 118 -21.50 2.38 1.73
CA LEU A 118 -22.08 1.23 2.43
C LEU A 118 -23.53 0.93 1.97
N LEU A 119 -24.26 1.91 1.51
CA LEU A 119 -25.64 1.79 1.04
C LEU A 119 -25.72 1.42 -0.46
N SER A 120 -24.70 1.67 -1.25
CA SER A 120 -24.58 1.04 -2.56
C SER A 120 -24.24 -0.43 -2.36
N GLU A 121 -25.01 -1.35 -2.97
CA GLU A 121 -24.99 -2.82 -2.78
C GLU A 121 -23.67 -3.54 -3.12
N ARG A 122 -22.51 -2.89 -2.97
CA ARG A 122 -21.20 -3.36 -3.42
C ARG A 122 -20.24 -3.48 -2.23
N LYS A 123 -20.08 -4.67 -1.65
CA LYS A 123 -19.12 -4.86 -0.55
C LYS A 123 -18.48 -6.24 -0.53
N THR A 124 -17.21 -6.28 -0.81
CA THR A 124 -16.29 -7.29 -0.29
C THR A 124 -14.95 -6.63 -0.04
N VAL A 125 -14.44 -6.77 1.19
CA VAL A 125 -13.08 -6.37 1.57
C VAL A 125 -12.21 -7.60 1.46
N LEU A 126 -11.16 -7.55 0.68
CA LEU A 126 -10.10 -8.55 0.59
C LEU A 126 -8.82 -8.03 1.23
#